data_5ecf8bb1f519a169f5d89cb46d0fd437
#
_entry.id   5ecf8bb1f519a169f5d89cb46d0fd437
#
_cell.length_a   1.000
_cell.length_b   1.000
_cell.length_c   1.000
_cell.angle_alpha   90.00
_cell.angle_beta   90.00
_cell.angle_gamma   90.00
#
_symmetry.space_group_name_H-M   'P 1'
#
loop_
_entity.id
_entity.type
_entity.pdbx_description
1 polymer ?
#
loop_
_entity_poly.entity_id
_entity_poly.type
_entity_poly.pdbx_seq_one_letter_code
_entity_poly.pdbx_strand_id
1 'polypeptide(L)'
;MSESIQLRDPLFRLYIRFTNGETMQHVMTEPLDSRMIAPETKYAVISSSSCQNPNVCTDVTLVNLRDVTFIRTERVTLEQLAGEHRIGIRSAGTAGSDDRLPKNLAQIKFV
;
A
#
# COMPACT_ATOMS: atom_id res chain seq x y z
N MET A 1 20.62 1.29 14.62
CA MET A 1 19.37 0.69 15.09
C MET A 1 18.23 1.06 14.16
N SER A 2 17.64 0.06 13.58
CA SER A 2 16.46 0.29 12.77
C SER A 2 15.26 0.48 13.69
N GLU A 3 14.56 1.57 13.51
CA GLU A 3 13.32 1.78 14.24
C GLU A 3 12.18 1.23 13.43
N SER A 4 11.34 0.41 14.05
CA SER A 4 10.14 -0.05 13.39
C SER A 4 9.11 1.06 13.36
N ILE A 5 8.33 1.08 12.28
CA ILE A 5 7.21 2.01 12.19
C ILE A 5 6.07 1.43 13.02
N GLN A 6 5.59 2.22 13.95
CA GLN A 6 4.38 1.87 14.68
C GLN A 6 3.18 2.31 13.86
N LEU A 7 2.35 1.36 13.45
CA LEU A 7 1.18 1.65 12.66
C LEU A 7 0.14 2.38 13.52
N ARG A 8 -0.40 3.45 12.97
CA ARG A 8 -1.41 4.27 13.63
C ARG A 8 -2.50 4.64 12.64
N ASP A 9 -3.71 4.71 13.12
CA ASP A 9 -4.80 5.27 12.34
C ASP A 9 -4.60 6.78 12.11
N PRO A 10 -5.04 7.30 10.98
CA PRO A 10 -5.62 6.56 9.87
C PRO A 10 -4.55 5.99 8.94
N LEU A 11 -4.90 4.91 8.28
CA LEU A 11 -4.13 4.39 7.16
C LEU A 11 -4.96 4.52 5.89
N PHE A 12 -4.32 4.32 4.77
CA PHE A 12 -4.97 4.45 3.47
C PHE A 12 -4.64 3.25 2.62
N ARG A 13 -5.68 2.69 2.00
CA ARG A 13 -5.49 1.62 1.02
C ARG A 13 -5.37 2.26 -0.34
N LEU A 14 -4.21 2.06 -0.96
CA LEU A 14 -4.00 2.43 -2.36
C LEU A 14 -4.57 1.32 -3.23
N TYR A 15 -5.41 1.69 -4.16
CA TYR A 15 -6.07 0.75 -5.05
C TYR A 15 -5.83 1.21 -6.48
N ILE A 16 -5.24 0.33 -7.28
CA ILE A 16 -4.96 0.60 -8.69
C ILE A 16 -5.65 -0.47 -9.52
N ARG A 17 -6.42 -0.04 -10.50
CA ARG A 17 -7.02 -0.94 -11.46
C ARG A 17 -6.40 -0.72 -12.82
N PHE A 18 -6.01 -1.82 -13.46
CA PHE A 18 -5.42 -1.80 -14.79
C PHE A 18 -6.47 -2.05 -15.86
N THR A 19 -6.15 -1.63 -17.08
CA THR A 19 -7.07 -1.78 -18.21
C THR A 19 -7.37 -3.23 -18.55
N ASN A 20 -6.47 -4.15 -18.19
CA ASN A 20 -6.70 -5.59 -18.38
C ASN A 20 -7.58 -6.23 -17.30
N GLY A 21 -8.06 -5.43 -16.34
CA GLY A 21 -8.90 -5.92 -15.26
C GLY A 21 -8.14 -6.32 -14.00
N GLU A 22 -6.84 -6.39 -14.04
CA GLU A 22 -6.05 -6.69 -12.85
C GLU A 22 -6.09 -5.54 -11.87
N THR A 23 -5.86 -5.86 -10.60
CA THR A 23 -5.83 -4.87 -9.53
C THR A 23 -4.58 -5.03 -8.70
N MET A 24 -4.17 -3.92 -8.08
CA MET A 24 -3.04 -3.88 -7.18
C MET A 24 -3.45 -3.08 -5.95
N GLN A 25 -3.06 -3.55 -4.77
CA GLN A 25 -3.39 -2.87 -3.51
C GLN A 25 -2.14 -2.74 -2.66
N HIS A 26 -2.04 -1.61 -1.99
CA HIS A 26 -0.99 -1.34 -1.01
C HIS A 26 -1.58 -0.55 0.14
N VAL A 27 -0.88 -0.56 1.27
CA VAL A 27 -1.24 0.25 2.42
C VAL A 27 -0.26 1.40 2.54
N MET A 28 -0.79 2.60 2.72
CA MET A 28 -0.02 3.84 2.81
C MET A 28 -0.38 4.60 4.08
N THR A 29 0.52 5.45 4.52
CA THR A 29 0.26 6.34 5.66
C THR A 29 -0.35 7.67 5.24
N GLU A 30 -0.31 7.99 3.95
CA GLU A 30 -0.82 9.24 3.42
C GLU A 30 -1.72 8.96 2.22
N PRO A 31 -2.78 9.76 2.03
CA PRO A 31 -3.65 9.60 0.87
C PRO A 31 -3.02 10.18 -0.39
N LEU A 32 -3.60 9.83 -1.53
CA LEU A 32 -3.28 10.50 -2.77
C LEU A 32 -3.70 11.97 -2.71
N ASP A 33 -2.86 12.82 -3.27
CA ASP A 33 -3.15 14.23 -3.43
C ASP A 33 -3.10 14.54 -4.92
N SER A 34 -4.15 15.16 -5.43
CA SER A 34 -4.23 15.52 -6.85
C SER A 34 -3.06 16.42 -7.28
N ARG A 35 -2.46 17.14 -6.35
CA ARG A 35 -1.30 18.00 -6.64
C ARG A 35 -0.04 17.21 -6.93
N MET A 36 -0.03 15.92 -6.62
CA MET A 36 1.12 15.05 -6.93
C MET A 36 1.22 14.74 -8.41
N ILE A 37 0.13 14.93 -9.16
CA ILE A 37 0.05 14.50 -10.55
C ILE A 37 0.11 15.73 -11.46
N ALA A 38 1.22 15.84 -12.17
CA ALA A 38 1.38 16.88 -13.20
C ALA A 38 0.82 16.38 -14.54
N PRO A 39 0.43 17.30 -15.42
CA PRO A 39 -0.15 16.90 -16.72
C PRO A 39 0.74 16.00 -17.56
N GLU A 40 2.06 16.16 -17.45
CA GLU A 40 3.02 15.37 -18.20
C GLU A 40 3.42 14.07 -17.52
N THR A 41 2.79 13.71 -16.42
CA THR A 41 3.10 12.50 -15.68
C THR A 41 2.78 11.25 -16.51
N LYS A 42 3.72 10.32 -16.61
CA LYS A 42 3.57 9.09 -17.38
C LYS A 42 3.63 7.83 -16.54
N TYR A 43 4.26 7.89 -15.39
CA TYR A 43 4.50 6.72 -14.56
C TYR A 43 4.19 7.00 -13.10
N ALA A 44 3.78 5.97 -12.42
CA ALA A 44 3.72 5.96 -10.95
C ALA A 44 4.79 4.99 -10.45
N VAL A 45 5.59 5.45 -9.51
CA VAL A 45 6.60 4.61 -8.86
C VAL A 45 6.10 4.30 -7.47
N ILE A 46 5.88 3.03 -7.19
CA ILE A 46 5.40 2.58 -5.90
C ILE A 46 6.53 1.83 -5.22
N SER A 47 6.98 2.36 -4.11
CA SER A 47 8.02 1.72 -3.30
C SER A 47 7.43 1.23 -2.00
N SER A 48 7.81 0.03 -1.61
CA SER A 48 7.35 -0.58 -0.36
C SER A 48 8.53 -0.77 0.57
N SER A 49 8.28 -0.53 1.84
CA SER A 49 9.28 -0.75 2.89
C SER A 49 8.66 -1.55 4.01
N SER A 50 9.46 -2.37 4.65
CA SER A 50 9.03 -3.13 5.81
C SER A 50 8.72 -2.20 6.97
N CYS A 51 7.64 -2.46 7.68
CA CYS A 51 7.33 -1.73 8.91
C CYS A 51 8.38 -1.97 9.99
N GLN A 52 9.08 -3.09 9.92
CA GLN A 52 10.13 -3.40 10.88
C GLN A 52 11.45 -2.70 10.55
N ASN A 53 11.66 -2.37 9.27
CA ASN A 53 12.87 -1.70 8.84
C ASN A 53 12.53 -0.70 7.74
N PRO A 54 12.00 0.47 8.09
CA PRO A 54 11.49 1.43 7.12
C PRO A 54 12.56 2.03 6.22
N ASN A 55 13.82 1.90 6.58
CA ASN A 55 14.93 2.43 5.78
C ASN A 55 15.30 1.50 4.62
N VAL A 56 14.76 0.30 4.61
CA VAL A 56 15.05 -0.67 3.55
C VAL A 56 13.85 -0.79 2.65
N CYS A 57 14.02 -0.39 1.40
CA CYS A 57 13.01 -0.58 0.38
C CYS A 57 13.02 -2.03 -0.06
N THR A 58 11.91 -2.73 0.11
CA THR A 58 11.81 -4.14 -0.23
C THR A 58 11.33 -4.36 -1.66
N ASP A 59 10.62 -3.38 -2.22
CA ASP A 59 9.99 -3.53 -3.52
C ASP A 59 9.84 -2.19 -4.20
N VAL A 60 10.06 -2.15 -5.50
CA VAL A 60 9.77 -0.97 -6.32
C VAL A 60 9.00 -1.44 -7.54
N THR A 61 7.85 -0.85 -7.76
CA THR A 61 7.01 -1.15 -8.92
C THR A 61 6.83 0.10 -9.75
N LEU A 62 7.17 0.01 -11.02
CA LEU A 62 6.93 1.08 -11.98
C LEU A 62 5.64 0.79 -12.72
N VAL A 63 4.68 1.68 -12.60
CA VAL A 63 3.37 1.53 -13.21
C VAL A 63 3.22 2.52 -14.35
N ASN A 64 2.96 2.02 -15.56
CA ASN A 64 2.67 2.87 -16.70
C ASN A 64 1.22 3.36 -16.60
N LEU A 65 1.04 4.66 -16.47
CA LEU A 65 -0.29 5.24 -16.28
C LEU A 65 -1.21 5.02 -17.49
N ARG A 66 -0.63 4.75 -18.66
CA ARG A 66 -1.40 4.39 -19.85
C ARG A 66 -2.23 3.13 -19.63
N ASP A 67 -1.74 2.22 -18.80
CA ASP A 67 -2.37 0.93 -18.54
C ASP A 67 -3.29 0.95 -17.33
N VAL A 68 -3.54 2.13 -16.77
CA VAL A 68 -4.30 2.29 -15.53
C VAL A 68 -5.68 2.87 -15.85
N THR A 69 -6.72 2.22 -15.34
CA THR A 69 -8.09 2.70 -15.43
C THR A 69 -8.35 3.75 -14.35
N PHE A 70 -7.94 3.47 -13.12
CA PHE A 70 -8.03 4.45 -12.04
C PHE A 70 -7.07 4.10 -10.91
N ILE A 71 -6.73 5.12 -10.14
CA ILE A 71 -5.98 5.01 -8.90
C ILE A 71 -6.78 5.77 -7.84
N ARG A 72 -6.97 5.14 -6.69
CA ARG A 72 -7.65 5.82 -5.59
C ARG A 72 -7.05 5.37 -4.26
N THR A 73 -7.24 6.20 -3.25
CA THR A 73 -6.96 5.81 -1.88
C THR A 73 -8.25 5.84 -1.08
N GLU A 74 -8.36 4.89 -0.18
CA GLU A 74 -9.51 4.75 0.71
C GLU A 74 -8.98 4.74 2.13
N ARG A 75 -9.61 5.55 2.99
CA ARG A 75 -9.25 5.57 4.40
C ARG A 75 -9.68 4.27 5.06
N VAL A 76 -8.76 3.65 5.78
CA VAL A 76 -9.03 2.41 6.51
C VAL A 76 -8.45 2.52 7.91
N THR A 77 -9.01 1.74 8.82
CA THR A 77 -8.50 1.64 10.18
C THR A 77 -7.70 0.35 10.33
N LEU A 78 -6.84 0.31 11.34
CA LEU A 78 -6.12 -0.90 11.68
C LEU A 78 -7.08 -2.04 11.99
N GLU A 79 -8.18 -1.73 12.66
CA GLU A 79 -9.20 -2.73 12.98
C GLU A 79 -9.84 -3.31 11.72
N GLN A 80 -10.13 -2.47 10.73
CA GLN A 80 -10.68 -2.94 9.46
C GLN A 80 -9.70 -3.85 8.74
N LEU A 81 -8.43 -3.47 8.69
CA LEU A 81 -7.40 -4.28 8.05
C LEU A 81 -7.24 -5.62 8.75
N ALA A 82 -7.23 -5.62 10.06
CA ALA A 82 -7.12 -6.85 10.84
C ALA A 82 -8.35 -7.74 10.62
N GLY A 83 -9.53 -7.14 10.54
CA GLY A 83 -10.76 -7.88 10.28
C GLY A 83 -10.78 -8.53 8.90
N GLU A 84 -10.36 -7.81 7.88
CA GLU A 84 -10.28 -8.35 6.52
C GLU A 84 -9.31 -9.51 6.45
N HIS A 85 -8.17 -9.38 7.08
CA HIS A 85 -7.18 -10.45 7.10
C HIS A 85 -7.75 -11.71 7.77
N ARG A 86 -8.47 -11.52 8.86
CA ARG A 86 -9.08 -12.62 9.59
C ARG A 86 -10.12 -13.36 8.77
N ILE A 87 -10.88 -12.64 7.97
CA ILE A 87 -11.93 -13.22 7.13
C ILE A 87 -11.34 -13.83 5.87
N GLY A 88 -10.41 -13.15 5.25
CA GLY A 88 -9.90 -13.54 3.94
C GLY A 88 -8.83 -14.60 3.96
N ILE A 89 -8.09 -14.72 5.04
CA ILE A 89 -6.96 -15.63 5.11
C ILE A 89 -7.13 -16.57 6.27
N ARG A 90 -7.43 -17.77 5.94
CA ARG A 90 -7.35 -18.85 6.90
C ARG A 90 -5.96 -19.45 6.84
N SER A 91 -4.96 -18.64 6.92
CA SER A 91 -3.64 -19.19 6.97
C SER A 91 -3.51 -19.94 8.26
N ALA A 92 -3.42 -21.19 8.09
CA ALA A 92 -3.29 -22.07 9.21
C ALA A 92 -2.06 -21.70 10.02
N GLY A 93 -2.27 -21.46 11.27
CA GLY A 93 -1.26 -21.73 12.23
C GLY A 93 -0.11 -20.79 12.35
N THR A 94 -0.20 -19.66 11.83
CA THR A 94 0.82 -18.70 12.23
C THR A 94 0.41 -18.11 13.55
N ALA A 95 1.13 -18.49 14.52
CA ALA A 95 0.96 -17.96 15.85
C ALA A 95 1.44 -16.51 15.96
N GLY A 96 1.84 -15.90 14.87
CA GLY A 96 2.26 -14.53 14.90
C GLY A 96 1.09 -13.61 15.18
N SER A 97 1.12 -12.96 16.30
CA SER A 97 0.05 -12.08 16.73
C SER A 97 -0.18 -10.94 15.78
N ASP A 98 0.82 -10.56 14.97
CA ASP A 98 0.76 -9.38 14.12
C ASP A 98 0.54 -9.69 12.65
N ASP A 99 0.25 -10.93 12.32
CA ASP A 99 -0.02 -11.33 10.94
C ASP A 99 -1.26 -10.67 10.36
N ARG A 100 -2.11 -10.11 11.21
CA ARG A 100 -3.33 -9.43 10.79
C ARG A 100 -3.10 -8.00 10.32
N LEU A 101 -1.93 -7.45 10.59
CA LEU A 101 -1.59 -6.09 10.22
C LEU A 101 -0.67 -6.09 9.00
N PRO A 102 -0.68 -5.01 8.23
CA PRO A 102 0.21 -4.93 7.09
C PRO A 102 1.66 -4.94 7.53
N LYS A 103 2.49 -5.70 6.81
CA LYS A 103 3.91 -5.80 7.10
C LYS A 103 4.72 -4.77 6.37
N ASN A 104 4.18 -4.23 5.30
CA ASN A 104 4.85 -3.25 4.47
C ASN A 104 3.96 -2.03 4.29
N LEU A 105 4.60 -0.88 4.16
CA LEU A 105 3.94 0.37 3.81
C LEU A 105 4.48 0.84 2.48
N ALA A 106 3.61 1.35 1.66
CA ALA A 106 3.95 1.85 0.35
C ALA A 106 4.00 3.37 0.32
N GLN A 107 4.79 3.87 -0.61
CA GLN A 107 4.81 5.29 -1.00
C GLN A 107 4.66 5.35 -2.50
N ILE A 108 3.98 6.36 -2.99
CA ILE A 108 3.78 6.55 -4.42
C ILE A 108 4.34 7.90 -4.85
N LYS A 109 5.02 7.88 -5.99
CA LYS A 109 5.55 9.09 -6.60
C LYS A 109 5.20 9.06 -8.08
N PHE A 110 4.79 10.19 -8.60
CA PHE A 110 4.45 10.32 -10.02
C PHE A 110 5.58 11.01 -10.77
N VAL A 111 5.95 10.44 -11.87
CA VAL A 111 7.05 10.96 -12.70
C VAL A 111 6.66 11.00 -14.16
#